data_d6113576b35868d2ca011f20353c2c1c
#
_entry.id   d6113576b35868d2ca011f20353c2c1c
#
_cell.length_a   1.000
_cell.length_b   1.000
_cell.length_c   1.000
_cell.angle_alpha   90.00
_cell.angle_beta   90.00
_cell.angle_gamma   90.00
#
_symmetry.space_group_name_H-M   'P 1'
#
loop_
_entity.id
_entity.type
_entity.pdbx_description
1 polymer ?
#
loop_
_entity_poly.entity_id
_entity_poly.type
_entity_poly.pdbx_seq_one_letter_code
_entity_poly.pdbx_strand_id
1 'polypeptide(L)'
;MLITSINTTDQRKSGGRYFVMERLVLGLGNIGPEASKPVMEGKGLLFKIFADIDVFDIEVDTEDVDAFIETVKNIAPTFGGINLEDIKAPEAFEIERRLKEELDIPVMHDDQHGTAIISAAALINALELAEKSMDEVKIVVSGAGAAAISCTRLYQAFGAKRENIVMLDSKGVIRQDRENLSSQKAEFATERAIDTLEEAMKGADVFIGLSMANIVTADMLKSMAKDPIVFAMANPDPEISYKLAVETRDDIIMATGRSDHPNQVNNVLGFPYLFRGALDVRATKINEVNENGGELRLWHS
;
A
#
# COMPACT_ATOMS: atom_id res chain seq x y z
N MET A 1 8.75 12.16 2.59
CA MET A 1 9.27 11.76 1.27
C MET A 1 10.73 11.38 1.38
N LEU A 2 11.17 10.32 0.72
CA LEU A 2 12.53 9.79 0.79
C LEU A 2 13.28 9.98 -0.52
N ILE A 3 14.46 10.55 -0.51
CA ILE A 3 15.31 10.81 -1.69
C ILE A 3 16.73 10.27 -1.43
N THR A 4 17.32 9.54 -2.37
CA THR A 4 18.65 8.94 -2.23
C THR A 4 19.65 9.53 -3.22
N SER A 5 20.85 9.87 -2.81
CA SER A 5 21.92 10.25 -3.71
C SER A 5 22.90 9.12 -3.98
N ILE A 6 23.22 8.91 -5.24
CA ILE A 6 24.43 8.17 -5.65
C ILE A 6 25.49 9.21 -5.97
N ASN A 7 26.59 9.20 -5.22
CA ASN A 7 27.74 10.02 -5.60
C ASN A 7 28.40 9.40 -6.83
N THR A 8 28.38 10.11 -7.95
CA THR A 8 28.87 9.63 -9.25
C THR A 8 30.38 9.46 -9.33
N THR A 9 31.12 9.85 -8.31
CA THR A 9 32.60 9.84 -8.31
C THR A 9 33.25 8.62 -7.66
N ASP A 10 32.52 7.79 -6.88
CA ASP A 10 33.06 6.55 -6.32
C ASP A 10 32.07 5.40 -6.43
N GLN A 11 32.11 4.75 -7.57
CA GLN A 11 31.10 3.76 -8.01
C GLN A 11 31.20 2.40 -7.30
N ARG A 12 32.11 2.19 -6.35
CA ARG A 12 32.36 0.83 -5.79
C ARG A 12 32.14 0.71 -4.28
N LYS A 13 31.83 1.78 -3.54
CA LYS A 13 31.70 1.75 -2.08
C LYS A 13 30.64 2.69 -1.49
N SER A 14 29.81 3.32 -2.28
CA SER A 14 28.82 4.25 -1.72
C SER A 14 27.52 3.51 -1.39
N GLY A 15 27.23 3.34 -0.12
CA GLY A 15 25.86 3.16 0.32
C GLY A 15 24.99 4.28 -0.27
N GLY A 16 23.85 3.95 -0.82
CA GLY A 16 22.93 4.92 -1.34
C GLY A 16 22.39 5.83 -0.23
N ARG A 17 22.08 7.09 -0.51
CA ARG A 17 21.53 8.06 0.45
C ARG A 17 20.09 8.42 0.10
N TYR A 18 19.17 8.43 1.05
CA TYR A 18 17.73 8.64 0.87
C TYR A 18 17.18 9.86 1.59
N PHE A 19 16.04 10.36 1.11
CA PHE A 19 15.22 11.38 1.75
C PHE A 19 13.82 10.87 2.07
N VAL A 20 13.23 11.30 3.17
CA VAL A 20 11.79 11.20 3.45
C VAL A 20 11.17 12.59 3.45
N MET A 21 10.06 12.78 2.78
CA MET A 21 9.24 14.00 2.89
C MET A 21 7.80 13.62 3.24
N GLU A 22 7.26 14.19 4.31
CA GLU A 22 5.96 13.86 4.86
C GLU A 22 5.07 15.06 5.11
N ARG A 23 3.77 14.79 5.20
CA ARG A 23 2.76 15.76 5.56
C ARG A 23 1.70 15.24 6.55
N LEU A 24 1.55 13.93 6.69
CA LEU A 24 0.51 13.30 7.51
C LEU A 24 1.09 12.14 8.32
N VAL A 25 0.68 11.97 9.58
CA VAL A 25 1.02 10.80 10.40
C VAL A 25 -0.18 9.87 10.50
N LEU A 26 0.07 8.58 10.37
CA LEU A 26 -0.89 7.48 10.46
C LEU A 26 -1.95 7.70 11.57
N GLY A 27 -3.20 7.87 11.15
CA GLY A 27 -4.34 7.97 12.05
C GLY A 27 -4.50 9.28 12.82
N LEU A 28 -3.53 10.19 12.81
CA LEU A 28 -3.58 11.46 13.56
C LEU A 28 -3.91 12.68 12.67
N GLY A 29 -3.97 12.50 11.35
CA GLY A 29 -4.25 13.58 10.39
C GLY A 29 -3.03 14.46 10.11
N ASN A 30 -3.25 15.67 9.61
CA ASN A 30 -2.19 16.64 9.34
C ASN A 30 -1.67 17.24 10.66
N ILE A 31 -0.64 16.63 11.24
CA ILE A 31 0.02 17.07 12.47
C ILE A 31 1.25 17.95 12.22
N GLY A 32 1.57 18.17 10.95
CA GLY A 32 2.69 19.01 10.52
C GLY A 32 4.05 18.29 10.48
N PRO A 33 5.04 18.93 9.83
CA PRO A 33 6.34 18.30 9.55
C PRO A 33 7.14 17.95 10.81
N GLU A 34 7.04 18.73 11.87
CA GLU A 34 7.78 18.49 13.12
C GLU A 34 7.32 17.22 13.84
N ALA A 35 6.02 16.96 13.83
CA ALA A 35 5.46 15.81 14.52
C ALA A 35 5.62 14.50 13.72
N SER A 36 5.83 14.58 12.42
CA SER A 36 6.11 13.44 11.54
C SER A 36 7.54 12.93 11.61
N LYS A 37 8.47 13.79 12.01
CA LYS A 37 9.90 13.51 12.08
C LYS A 37 10.28 12.16 12.70
N PRO A 38 9.76 11.74 13.87
CA PRO A 38 10.12 10.46 14.47
C PRO A 38 9.74 9.23 13.61
N VAL A 39 8.65 9.32 12.85
CA VAL A 39 8.21 8.25 11.94
C VAL A 39 9.20 8.12 10.79
N MET A 40 9.63 9.24 10.23
CA MET A 40 10.58 9.30 9.11
C MET A 40 11.97 8.85 9.50
N GLU A 41 12.46 9.27 10.65
CA GLU A 41 13.71 8.76 11.23
C GLU A 41 13.65 7.23 11.41
N GLY A 42 12.53 6.71 11.93
CA GLY A 42 12.27 5.28 12.04
C GLY A 42 12.29 4.58 10.67
N LYS A 43 11.66 5.16 9.66
CA LYS A 43 11.69 4.62 8.31
C LYS A 43 13.10 4.63 7.71
N GLY A 44 13.86 5.71 7.91
CA GLY A 44 15.27 5.80 7.53
C GLY A 44 16.12 4.71 8.16
N LEU A 45 15.88 4.43 9.44
CA LEU A 45 16.56 3.35 10.17
C LEU A 45 16.25 1.96 9.56
N LEU A 46 14.99 1.69 9.19
CA LEU A 46 14.59 0.44 8.55
C LEU A 46 15.27 0.25 7.18
N PHE A 47 15.35 1.28 6.36
CA PHE A 47 16.13 1.25 5.12
C PHE A 47 17.61 0.90 5.36
N LYS A 48 18.21 1.48 6.40
CA LYS A 48 19.61 1.20 6.74
C LYS A 48 19.80 -0.23 7.22
N ILE A 49 18.93 -0.71 8.09
CA ILE A 49 19.01 -2.07 8.66
C ILE A 49 18.81 -3.14 7.58
N PHE A 50 17.75 -3.00 6.75
CA PHE A 50 17.35 -4.07 5.84
C PHE A 50 18.02 -4.01 4.46
N ALA A 51 18.46 -2.84 4.03
CA ALA A 51 18.96 -2.66 2.67
C ALA A 51 20.30 -1.92 2.58
N ASP A 52 20.91 -1.58 3.70
CA ASP A 52 22.14 -0.77 3.79
C ASP A 52 22.08 0.49 2.92
N ILE A 53 20.99 1.23 3.05
CA ILE A 53 20.72 2.44 2.31
C ILE A 53 20.79 3.63 3.27
N ASP A 54 21.60 4.65 2.94
CA ASP A 54 21.66 5.89 3.72
C ASP A 54 20.49 6.80 3.35
N VAL A 55 19.77 7.28 4.36
CA VAL A 55 18.52 8.02 4.21
C VAL A 55 18.67 9.44 4.75
N PHE A 56 18.10 10.39 4.04
CA PHE A 56 17.84 11.76 4.51
C PHE A 56 16.33 11.97 4.54
N ASP A 57 15.76 12.14 5.68
CA ASP A 57 14.37 12.50 5.87
C ASP A 57 14.23 14.03 5.75
N ILE A 58 13.36 14.47 4.84
CA ILE A 58 13.05 15.89 4.62
C ILE A 58 11.54 16.07 4.65
N GLU A 59 11.08 16.77 5.66
CA GLU A 59 9.70 17.16 5.83
C GLU A 59 9.48 18.54 5.20
N VAL A 60 8.54 18.64 4.26
CA VAL A 60 8.26 19.88 3.55
C VAL A 60 6.96 20.49 4.07
N ASP A 61 7.06 21.69 4.65
CA ASP A 61 5.91 22.44 5.14
C ASP A 61 5.25 23.22 3.98
N THR A 62 4.47 22.51 3.16
CA THR A 62 3.64 23.11 2.12
C THR A 62 2.39 22.30 1.84
N GLU A 63 1.29 22.97 1.56
CA GLU A 63 0.03 22.38 1.06
C GLU A 63 -0.12 22.52 -0.46
N ASP A 64 0.74 23.26 -1.09
CA ASP A 64 0.73 23.48 -2.53
C ASP A 64 1.49 22.37 -3.27
N VAL A 65 0.80 21.69 -4.18
CA VAL A 65 1.34 20.57 -4.96
C VAL A 65 2.51 21.03 -5.84
N ASP A 66 2.40 22.21 -6.47
CA ASP A 66 3.45 22.72 -7.34
C ASP A 66 4.70 23.11 -6.56
N ALA A 67 4.53 23.80 -5.42
CA ALA A 67 5.63 24.13 -4.53
C ALA A 67 6.35 22.89 -3.99
N PHE A 68 5.57 21.84 -3.67
CA PHE A 68 6.14 20.55 -3.26
C PHE A 68 6.99 19.92 -4.37
N ILE A 69 6.44 19.80 -5.57
CA ILE A 69 7.13 19.19 -6.73
C ILE A 69 8.40 19.97 -7.07
N GLU A 70 8.35 21.31 -7.12
CA GLU A 70 9.54 22.13 -7.39
C GLU A 70 10.61 21.97 -6.30
N THR A 71 10.21 21.86 -5.03
CA THR A 71 11.16 21.60 -3.94
C THR A 71 11.88 20.27 -4.17
N VAL A 72 11.13 19.21 -4.49
CA VAL A 72 11.68 17.89 -4.78
C VAL A 72 12.64 17.91 -5.95
N LYS A 73 12.26 18.55 -7.06
CA LYS A 73 13.10 18.68 -8.26
C LYS A 73 14.40 19.39 -7.98
N ASN A 74 14.37 20.46 -7.18
CA ASN A 74 15.54 21.24 -6.85
C ASN A 74 16.57 20.47 -6.01
N ILE A 75 16.14 19.53 -5.17
CA ILE A 75 17.03 18.72 -4.35
C ILE A 75 17.37 17.36 -4.99
N ALA A 76 16.58 16.85 -5.91
CA ALA A 76 16.73 15.55 -6.57
C ALA A 76 18.12 15.28 -7.18
N PRO A 77 18.87 16.26 -7.77
CA PRO A 77 20.15 15.98 -8.42
C PRO A 77 21.21 15.33 -7.53
N THR A 78 21.05 15.39 -6.21
CA THR A 78 22.00 14.81 -5.26
C THR A 78 21.58 13.42 -4.74
N PHE A 79 20.49 12.83 -5.29
CA PHE A 79 19.88 11.61 -4.79
C PHE A 79 19.70 10.54 -5.87
N GLY A 80 19.71 9.30 -5.46
CA GLY A 80 19.52 8.14 -6.37
C GLY A 80 18.09 7.63 -6.43
N GLY A 81 17.18 8.11 -5.58
CA GLY A 81 15.76 7.75 -5.60
C GLY A 81 14.94 8.52 -4.59
N ILE A 82 13.62 8.48 -4.73
CA ILE A 82 12.65 9.23 -3.92
C ILE A 82 11.57 8.29 -3.42
N ASN A 83 11.41 8.19 -2.10
CA ASN A 83 10.20 7.64 -1.50
C ASN A 83 9.27 8.77 -1.08
N LEU A 84 8.05 8.75 -1.57
CA LEU A 84 6.96 9.60 -1.12
C LEU A 84 6.23 8.89 0.02
N GLU A 85 5.94 9.63 1.09
CA GLU A 85 5.33 9.06 2.28
C GLU A 85 4.22 9.97 2.80
N ASP A 86 3.16 9.36 3.34
CA ASP A 86 2.04 10.02 4.03
C ASP A 86 1.43 11.25 3.29
N ILE A 87 1.43 11.22 1.97
CA ILE A 87 0.72 12.20 1.15
C ILE A 87 -0.67 11.65 0.85
N LYS A 88 -1.72 12.39 1.22
CA LYS A 88 -3.09 11.94 1.01
C LYS A 88 -3.50 11.96 -0.47
N ALA A 89 -4.46 11.10 -0.82
CA ALA A 89 -5.16 11.19 -2.10
C ALA A 89 -6.19 12.36 -2.07
N PRO A 90 -6.43 13.08 -3.21
CA PRO A 90 -5.92 12.74 -4.55
C PRO A 90 -4.54 13.31 -4.88
N GLU A 91 -3.98 14.20 -4.06
CA GLU A 91 -2.73 14.92 -4.31
C GLU A 91 -1.53 13.96 -4.51
N ALA A 92 -1.50 12.85 -3.76
CA ALA A 92 -0.46 11.84 -3.86
C ALA A 92 -0.30 11.29 -5.29
N PHE A 93 -1.41 11.05 -5.99
CA PHE A 93 -1.38 10.53 -7.36
C PHE A 93 -0.77 11.53 -8.35
N GLU A 94 -1.13 12.80 -8.22
CA GLU A 94 -0.61 13.86 -9.10
C GLU A 94 0.88 14.13 -8.85
N ILE A 95 1.29 14.21 -7.59
CA ILE A 95 2.68 14.41 -7.19
C ILE A 95 3.56 13.28 -7.72
N GLU A 96 3.17 12.03 -7.45
CA GLU A 96 3.95 10.87 -7.90
C GLU A 96 4.05 10.81 -9.42
N ARG A 97 2.93 10.98 -10.13
CA ARG A 97 2.91 10.96 -11.60
C ARG A 97 3.87 12.00 -12.19
N ARG A 98 3.78 13.25 -11.74
CA ARG A 98 4.62 14.34 -12.25
C ARG A 98 6.10 14.11 -11.93
N LEU A 99 6.43 13.71 -10.71
CA LEU A 99 7.82 13.43 -10.35
C LEU A 99 8.40 12.24 -11.13
N LYS A 100 7.62 11.20 -11.39
CA LYS A 100 8.02 10.07 -12.27
C LYS A 100 8.26 10.51 -13.72
N GLU A 101 7.52 11.50 -14.22
CA GLU A 101 7.68 12.02 -15.57
C GLU A 101 8.87 13.00 -15.69
N GLU A 102 9.10 13.81 -14.66
CA GLU A 102 10.05 14.92 -14.68
C GLU A 102 11.45 14.58 -14.14
N LEU A 103 11.62 13.41 -13.48
CA LEU A 103 12.89 12.98 -12.88
C LEU A 103 13.42 11.70 -13.53
N ASP A 104 14.75 11.61 -13.65
CA ASP A 104 15.47 10.43 -14.16
C ASP A 104 15.96 9.49 -13.05
N ILE A 105 15.36 9.58 -11.86
CA ILE A 105 15.61 8.69 -10.72
C ILE A 105 14.29 8.04 -10.26
N PRO A 106 14.32 6.83 -9.67
CA PRO A 106 13.11 6.14 -9.24
C PRO A 106 12.36 6.94 -8.17
N VAL A 107 11.07 7.14 -8.38
CA VAL A 107 10.12 7.75 -7.44
C VAL A 107 9.04 6.73 -7.14
N MET A 108 8.73 6.52 -5.86
CA MET A 108 7.67 5.62 -5.43
C MET A 108 6.95 6.18 -4.20
N HIS A 109 5.63 6.12 -4.20
CA HIS A 109 4.83 6.39 -3.02
C HIS A 109 4.59 5.08 -2.25
N ASP A 110 5.23 4.93 -1.09
CA ASP A 110 5.24 3.67 -0.36
C ASP A 110 3.86 3.24 0.17
N ASP A 111 3.07 4.18 0.68
CA ASP A 111 1.71 3.87 1.14
C ASP A 111 0.80 3.33 0.03
N GLN A 112 1.08 3.68 -1.22
CA GLN A 112 0.35 3.14 -2.35
C GLN A 112 0.95 1.81 -2.80
N HIS A 113 2.20 1.83 -3.23
CA HIS A 113 2.83 0.72 -3.93
C HIS A 113 3.44 -0.32 -2.99
N GLY A 114 4.06 0.12 -1.87
CA GLY A 114 4.63 -0.79 -0.88
C GLY A 114 3.56 -1.69 -0.26
N THR A 115 2.46 -1.08 0.19
CA THR A 115 1.31 -1.82 0.73
C THR A 115 0.68 -2.74 -0.32
N ALA A 116 0.52 -2.27 -1.57
CA ALA A 116 -0.05 -3.07 -2.65
C ALA A 116 0.81 -4.31 -2.96
N ILE A 117 2.13 -4.14 -3.11
CA ILE A 117 3.06 -5.23 -3.43
C ILE A 117 3.06 -6.29 -2.32
N ILE A 118 3.19 -5.88 -1.05
CA ILE A 118 3.24 -6.82 0.06
C ILE A 118 1.90 -7.52 0.28
N SER A 119 0.78 -6.81 0.17
CA SER A 119 -0.53 -7.44 0.29
C SER A 119 -0.82 -8.41 -0.86
N ALA A 120 -0.40 -8.10 -2.09
CA ALA A 120 -0.54 -9.01 -3.22
C ALA A 120 0.31 -10.27 -3.06
N ALA A 121 1.57 -10.14 -2.64
CA ALA A 121 2.43 -11.28 -2.35
C ALA A 121 1.84 -12.18 -1.25
N ALA A 122 1.34 -11.58 -0.16
CA ALA A 122 0.68 -12.30 0.90
C ALA A 122 -0.62 -12.98 0.42
N LEU A 123 -1.41 -12.30 -0.43
CA LEU A 123 -2.65 -12.85 -0.97
C LEU A 123 -2.39 -14.05 -1.88
N ILE A 124 -1.36 -14.00 -2.75
CA ILE A 124 -0.96 -15.14 -3.60
C ILE A 124 -0.64 -16.36 -2.74
N ASN A 125 0.19 -16.18 -1.70
CA ASN A 125 0.54 -17.27 -0.79
C ASN A 125 -0.67 -17.80 0.00
N ALA A 126 -1.56 -16.90 0.46
CA ALA A 126 -2.75 -17.28 1.19
C ALA A 126 -3.76 -18.05 0.32
N LEU A 127 -3.88 -17.67 -0.95
CA LEU A 127 -4.73 -18.36 -1.92
C LEU A 127 -4.22 -19.79 -2.19
N GLU A 128 -2.89 -19.95 -2.32
CA GLU A 128 -2.29 -21.30 -2.44
C GLU A 128 -2.59 -22.17 -1.23
N LEU A 129 -2.44 -21.64 0.00
CA LEU A 129 -2.76 -22.36 1.23
C LEU A 129 -4.25 -22.69 1.38
N ALA A 130 -5.13 -21.80 0.90
CA ALA A 130 -6.59 -22.02 0.92
C ALA A 130 -7.10 -22.86 -0.26
N GLU A 131 -6.22 -23.28 -1.17
CA GLU A 131 -6.56 -23.98 -2.43
C GLU A 131 -7.60 -23.22 -3.27
N LYS A 132 -7.44 -21.86 -3.36
CA LYS A 132 -8.32 -20.96 -4.10
C LYS A 132 -7.60 -20.30 -5.26
N SER A 133 -8.36 -19.93 -6.31
CA SER A 133 -7.83 -19.23 -7.50
C SER A 133 -8.17 -17.74 -7.47
N MET A 134 -7.21 -16.89 -7.83
CA MET A 134 -7.34 -15.43 -7.83
C MET A 134 -8.51 -14.95 -8.70
N ASP A 135 -8.81 -15.63 -9.80
CA ASP A 135 -9.88 -15.26 -10.72
C ASP A 135 -11.28 -15.71 -10.28
N GLU A 136 -11.38 -16.55 -9.25
CA GLU A 136 -12.65 -17.08 -8.74
C GLU A 136 -13.07 -16.44 -7.42
N VAL A 137 -12.10 -16.00 -6.60
CA VAL A 137 -12.38 -15.50 -5.25
C VAL A 137 -13.18 -14.20 -5.26
N LYS A 138 -14.09 -14.09 -4.30
CA LYS A 138 -14.85 -12.87 -4.00
C LYS A 138 -14.07 -12.04 -2.97
N ILE A 139 -13.67 -10.86 -3.36
CA ILE A 139 -12.83 -9.96 -2.57
C ILE A 139 -13.64 -8.78 -2.07
N VAL A 140 -13.61 -8.53 -0.77
CA VAL A 140 -14.17 -7.34 -0.14
C VAL A 140 -13.04 -6.44 0.31
N VAL A 141 -13.01 -5.20 -0.17
CA VAL A 141 -12.00 -4.19 0.19
C VAL A 141 -12.67 -3.09 1.02
N SER A 142 -12.34 -3.01 2.29
CA SER A 142 -12.79 -1.95 3.19
C SER A 142 -11.78 -0.81 3.21
N GLY A 143 -12.16 0.30 2.61
CA GLY A 143 -11.32 1.47 2.32
C GLY A 143 -11.35 1.79 0.83
N ALA A 144 -11.20 3.08 0.48
CA ALA A 144 -11.13 3.58 -0.89
C ALA A 144 -10.14 4.76 -1.01
N GLY A 145 -9.11 4.74 -0.19
CA GLY A 145 -7.96 5.62 -0.26
C GLY A 145 -6.90 5.10 -1.23
N ALA A 146 -5.75 5.78 -1.29
CA ALA A 146 -4.66 5.44 -2.20
C ALA A 146 -4.21 3.99 -2.09
N ALA A 147 -3.96 3.49 -0.87
CA ALA A 147 -3.56 2.10 -0.63
C ALA A 147 -4.59 1.09 -1.14
N ALA A 148 -5.88 1.27 -0.80
CA ALA A 148 -6.95 0.36 -1.22
C ALA A 148 -7.11 0.29 -2.75
N ILE A 149 -7.02 1.43 -3.42
CA ILE A 149 -7.07 1.53 -4.89
C ILE A 149 -5.88 0.80 -5.51
N SER A 150 -4.66 1.07 -5.04
CA SER A 150 -3.44 0.45 -5.57
C SER A 150 -3.41 -1.06 -5.31
N CYS A 151 -3.78 -1.52 -4.10
CA CYS A 151 -3.93 -2.95 -3.81
C CYS A 151 -4.90 -3.62 -4.77
N THR A 152 -6.07 -3.02 -4.97
CA THR A 152 -7.12 -3.62 -5.82
C THR A 152 -6.70 -3.68 -7.29
N ARG A 153 -6.04 -2.64 -7.82
CA ARG A 153 -5.47 -2.66 -9.16
C ARG A 153 -4.45 -3.78 -9.32
N LEU A 154 -3.58 -3.94 -8.34
CA LEU A 154 -2.57 -5.00 -8.38
C LEU A 154 -3.19 -6.39 -8.30
N TYR A 155 -4.23 -6.61 -7.49
CA TYR A 155 -4.96 -7.89 -7.48
C TYR A 155 -5.60 -8.19 -8.84
N GLN A 156 -6.16 -7.19 -9.53
CA GLN A 156 -6.68 -7.34 -10.88
C GLN A 156 -5.58 -7.68 -11.89
N ALA A 157 -4.41 -7.05 -11.77
CA ALA A 157 -3.25 -7.39 -12.60
C ALA A 157 -2.79 -8.84 -12.41
N PHE A 158 -3.00 -9.42 -11.21
CA PHE A 158 -2.77 -10.84 -10.92
C PHE A 158 -3.97 -11.75 -11.22
N GLY A 159 -5.01 -11.25 -11.84
CA GLY A 159 -6.14 -12.05 -12.33
C GLY A 159 -7.44 -11.95 -11.55
N ALA A 160 -7.52 -11.16 -10.48
CA ALA A 160 -8.79 -10.95 -9.78
C ALA A 160 -9.81 -10.29 -10.70
N LYS A 161 -10.98 -10.91 -10.86
CA LYS A 161 -12.03 -10.40 -11.73
C LYS A 161 -12.73 -9.21 -11.10
N ARG A 162 -12.93 -8.16 -11.90
CA ARG A 162 -13.60 -6.92 -11.48
C ARG A 162 -14.97 -7.16 -10.84
N GLU A 163 -15.77 -8.04 -11.42
CA GLU A 163 -17.10 -8.39 -10.94
C GLU A 163 -17.11 -9.10 -9.59
N ASN A 164 -15.98 -9.67 -9.19
CA ASN A 164 -15.80 -10.37 -7.91
C ASN A 164 -15.31 -9.44 -6.79
N ILE A 165 -14.98 -8.19 -7.11
CA ILE A 165 -14.46 -7.22 -6.13
C ILE A 165 -15.58 -6.26 -5.69
N VAL A 166 -15.73 -6.09 -4.38
CA VAL A 166 -16.61 -5.09 -3.76
C VAL A 166 -15.76 -4.17 -2.90
N MET A 167 -15.74 -2.90 -3.24
CA MET A 167 -15.03 -1.86 -2.48
C MET A 167 -16.00 -1.01 -1.67
N LEU A 168 -15.58 -0.63 -0.45
CA LEU A 168 -16.35 0.23 0.45
C LEU A 168 -15.55 1.47 0.85
N ASP A 169 -16.24 2.57 1.03
CA ASP A 169 -15.72 3.75 1.73
C ASP A 169 -16.56 4.06 2.99
N SER A 170 -16.32 5.20 3.63
CA SER A 170 -17.04 5.63 4.84
C SER A 170 -18.56 5.78 4.68
N LYS A 171 -19.07 5.75 3.44
CA LYS A 171 -20.50 5.83 3.11
C LYS A 171 -21.11 4.47 2.75
N GLY A 172 -20.34 3.37 2.86
CA GLY A 172 -20.74 2.01 2.49
C GLY A 172 -20.20 1.56 1.14
N VAL A 173 -20.85 0.58 0.53
CA VAL A 173 -20.43 -0.01 -0.75
C VAL A 173 -20.40 1.05 -1.85
N ILE A 174 -19.34 1.06 -2.65
CA ILE A 174 -19.20 1.93 -3.82
C ILE A 174 -20.01 1.33 -4.96
N ARG A 175 -21.24 1.83 -5.14
CA ARG A 175 -22.18 1.39 -6.16
C ARG A 175 -22.17 2.34 -7.36
N GLN A 176 -22.52 1.83 -8.55
CA GLN A 176 -22.58 2.64 -9.77
C GLN A 176 -23.65 3.74 -9.73
N ASP A 177 -24.72 3.54 -8.95
CA ASP A 177 -25.80 4.52 -8.78
C ASP A 177 -25.49 5.63 -7.74
N ARG A 178 -24.31 5.61 -7.13
CA ARG A 178 -23.87 6.68 -6.20
C ARG A 178 -23.43 7.92 -6.97
N GLU A 179 -23.94 9.06 -6.54
CA GLU A 179 -23.54 10.36 -7.06
C GLU A 179 -22.17 10.82 -6.51
N ASN A 180 -21.48 11.67 -7.25
CA ASN A 180 -20.24 12.34 -6.85
C ASN A 180 -19.07 11.39 -6.48
N LEU A 181 -18.94 10.29 -7.20
CA LEU A 181 -17.76 9.43 -7.12
C LEU A 181 -16.57 10.11 -7.81
N SER A 182 -15.39 10.07 -7.19
CA SER A 182 -14.16 10.39 -7.93
C SER A 182 -13.91 9.35 -9.03
N SER A 183 -13.13 9.72 -10.05
CA SER A 183 -12.79 8.81 -11.15
C SER A 183 -12.18 7.49 -10.65
N GLN A 184 -11.30 7.59 -9.65
CA GLN A 184 -10.64 6.43 -9.03
C GLN A 184 -11.63 5.51 -8.31
N LYS A 185 -12.63 6.06 -7.61
CA LYS A 185 -13.68 5.25 -6.96
C LYS A 185 -14.66 4.67 -7.96
N ALA A 186 -15.01 5.43 -9.00
CA ALA A 186 -15.92 4.98 -10.07
C ALA A 186 -15.39 3.73 -10.80
N GLU A 187 -14.07 3.60 -10.91
CA GLU A 187 -13.39 2.41 -11.44
C GLU A 187 -13.83 1.13 -10.72
N PHE A 188 -14.10 1.21 -9.41
CA PHE A 188 -14.48 0.08 -8.55
C PHE A 188 -15.96 0.05 -8.17
N ALA A 189 -16.80 0.87 -8.79
CA ALA A 189 -18.22 0.91 -8.49
C ALA A 189 -18.94 -0.37 -8.94
N THR A 190 -19.67 -1.06 -8.06
CA THR A 190 -20.36 -2.31 -8.35
C THR A 190 -21.83 -2.10 -8.75
N GLU A 191 -22.39 -3.03 -9.54
CA GLU A 191 -23.82 -3.11 -9.85
C GLU A 191 -24.62 -3.91 -8.81
N ARG A 192 -23.93 -4.55 -7.86
CA ARG A 192 -24.60 -5.38 -6.85
C ARG A 192 -25.47 -4.52 -5.93
N ALA A 193 -26.68 -4.97 -5.65
CA ALA A 193 -27.64 -4.30 -4.74
C ALA A 193 -27.30 -4.63 -3.27
N ILE A 194 -26.14 -4.18 -2.81
CA ILE A 194 -25.63 -4.29 -1.44
C ILE A 194 -25.09 -2.93 -1.00
N ASP A 195 -25.28 -2.56 0.26
CA ASP A 195 -24.95 -1.24 0.78
C ASP A 195 -23.93 -1.27 1.93
N THR A 196 -23.86 -2.36 2.67
CA THR A 196 -23.12 -2.45 3.92
C THR A 196 -21.95 -3.43 3.85
N LEU A 197 -20.99 -3.29 4.78
CA LEU A 197 -19.89 -4.22 4.95
C LEU A 197 -20.42 -5.63 5.30
N GLU A 198 -21.41 -5.71 6.16
CA GLU A 198 -22.01 -6.99 6.55
C GLU A 198 -22.59 -7.75 5.34
N GLU A 199 -23.28 -7.04 4.44
CA GLU A 199 -23.82 -7.65 3.22
C GLU A 199 -22.70 -8.09 2.26
N ALA A 200 -21.65 -7.28 2.12
CA ALA A 200 -20.52 -7.58 1.27
C ALA A 200 -19.74 -8.81 1.75
N MET A 201 -19.60 -8.97 3.06
CA MET A 201 -18.86 -10.08 3.69
C MET A 201 -19.55 -11.45 3.51
N LYS A 202 -20.86 -11.49 3.26
CA LYS A 202 -21.59 -12.77 3.11
C LYS A 202 -21.07 -13.59 1.93
N GLY A 203 -20.47 -14.74 2.23
CA GLY A 203 -19.88 -15.61 1.22
C GLY A 203 -18.66 -15.05 0.52
N ALA A 204 -18.01 -14.02 1.07
CA ALA A 204 -16.74 -13.53 0.60
C ALA A 204 -15.60 -14.48 0.95
N ASP A 205 -14.65 -14.67 0.04
CA ASP A 205 -13.44 -15.49 0.25
C ASP A 205 -12.33 -14.69 0.90
N VAL A 206 -12.22 -13.42 0.55
CA VAL A 206 -11.12 -12.53 0.95
C VAL A 206 -11.68 -11.22 1.49
N PHE A 207 -11.17 -10.80 2.64
CA PHE A 207 -11.37 -9.47 3.20
C PHE A 207 -10.03 -8.73 3.28
N ILE A 208 -10.00 -7.52 2.72
CA ILE A 208 -8.84 -6.61 2.73
C ILE A 208 -9.24 -5.34 3.49
N GLY A 209 -8.73 -5.17 4.69
CA GLY A 209 -8.97 -4.02 5.56
C GLY A 209 -7.88 -2.96 5.37
N LEU A 210 -8.29 -1.75 4.95
CA LEU A 210 -7.44 -0.57 4.75
C LEU A 210 -8.19 0.69 5.17
N SER A 211 -8.91 0.62 6.31
CA SER A 211 -9.82 1.69 6.71
C SER A 211 -9.73 2.04 8.20
N MET A 212 -10.56 1.49 9.03
CA MET A 212 -10.69 1.87 10.45
C MET A 212 -10.73 0.64 11.36
N ALA A 213 -10.23 0.82 12.58
CA ALA A 213 -10.23 -0.21 13.60
C ALA A 213 -11.65 -0.69 13.98
N ASN A 214 -11.75 -1.99 14.32
CA ASN A 214 -12.91 -2.59 14.99
C ASN A 214 -14.24 -2.48 14.20
N ILE A 215 -14.21 -2.49 12.87
CA ILE A 215 -15.42 -2.46 12.02
C ILE A 215 -15.90 -3.85 11.62
N VAL A 216 -15.09 -4.89 11.77
CA VAL A 216 -15.44 -6.28 11.44
C VAL A 216 -15.84 -7.01 12.70
N THR A 217 -17.01 -7.64 12.68
CA THR A 217 -17.56 -8.42 13.80
C THR A 217 -17.32 -9.93 13.62
N ALA A 218 -17.44 -10.68 14.72
CA ALA A 218 -17.38 -12.14 14.68
C ALA A 218 -18.44 -12.74 13.74
N ASP A 219 -19.64 -12.16 13.69
CA ASP A 219 -20.72 -12.67 12.84
C ASP A 219 -20.46 -12.38 11.35
N MET A 220 -19.83 -11.27 11.02
CA MET A 220 -19.33 -11.03 9.66
C MET A 220 -18.31 -12.09 9.24
N LEU A 221 -17.33 -12.43 10.10
CA LEU A 221 -16.37 -13.51 9.82
C LEU A 221 -17.05 -14.87 9.62
N LYS A 222 -18.02 -15.21 10.46
CA LYS A 222 -18.79 -16.47 10.31
C LYS A 222 -19.57 -16.52 9.00
N SER A 223 -19.96 -15.37 8.45
CA SER A 223 -20.72 -15.29 7.20
C SER A 223 -19.87 -15.47 5.94
N MET A 224 -18.55 -15.39 6.05
CA MET A 224 -17.62 -15.60 4.94
C MET A 224 -17.63 -17.04 4.42
N ALA A 225 -17.07 -17.25 3.24
CA ALA A 225 -16.86 -18.58 2.66
C ALA A 225 -15.97 -19.47 3.54
N LYS A 226 -15.86 -20.74 3.21
CA LYS A 226 -14.94 -21.68 3.84
C LYS A 226 -13.48 -21.23 3.57
N ASP A 227 -12.58 -21.50 4.53
CA ASP A 227 -11.17 -21.15 4.47
C ASP A 227 -10.95 -19.68 4.04
N PRO A 228 -11.51 -18.70 4.81
CA PRO A 228 -11.46 -17.30 4.44
C PRO A 228 -10.06 -16.68 4.70
N ILE A 229 -9.68 -15.77 3.83
CA ILE A 229 -8.46 -14.97 3.95
C ILE A 229 -8.85 -13.59 4.46
N VAL A 230 -8.25 -13.14 5.57
CA VAL A 230 -8.57 -11.87 6.22
C VAL A 230 -7.29 -11.08 6.50
N PHE A 231 -7.09 -10.00 5.76
CA PHE A 231 -6.01 -9.05 5.98
C PHE A 231 -6.58 -7.79 6.62
N ALA A 232 -6.43 -7.66 7.94
CA ALA A 232 -6.87 -6.49 8.70
C ALA A 232 -5.67 -5.55 8.93
N MET A 233 -5.45 -4.64 8.00
CA MET A 233 -4.22 -3.86 7.90
C MET A 233 -4.35 -2.40 8.40
N ALA A 234 -5.49 -2.00 8.98
CA ALA A 234 -5.63 -0.69 9.61
C ALA A 234 -4.62 -0.52 10.76
N ASN A 235 -4.08 0.67 10.89
CA ASN A 235 -3.12 1.05 11.91
C ASN A 235 -3.66 2.23 12.77
N PRO A 236 -3.36 2.25 14.09
CA PRO A 236 -2.58 1.29 14.87
C PRO A 236 -3.34 0.01 15.24
N ASP A 237 -4.67 0.05 15.22
CA ASP A 237 -5.53 -1.08 15.55
C ASP A 237 -6.21 -1.63 14.28
N PRO A 238 -6.24 -2.97 14.09
CA PRO A 238 -6.82 -3.59 12.92
C PRO A 238 -8.35 -3.53 12.91
N GLU A 239 -8.96 -3.79 11.74
CA GLU A 239 -10.43 -3.85 11.56
C GLU A 239 -11.10 -4.91 12.44
N ILE A 240 -10.37 -5.93 12.83
CA ILE A 240 -10.72 -6.92 13.85
C ILE A 240 -9.44 -7.38 14.54
N SER A 241 -9.50 -7.56 15.87
CA SER A 241 -8.32 -8.04 16.59
C SER A 241 -7.95 -9.46 16.17
N TYR A 242 -6.66 -9.75 16.05
CA TYR A 242 -6.14 -11.09 15.70
C TYR A 242 -6.76 -12.18 16.58
N LYS A 243 -6.77 -11.95 17.91
CA LYS A 243 -7.33 -12.88 18.87
C LYS A 243 -8.79 -13.22 18.59
N LEU A 244 -9.65 -12.20 18.42
CA LEU A 244 -11.08 -12.43 18.14
C LEU A 244 -11.28 -13.17 16.82
N ALA A 245 -10.49 -12.89 15.80
CA ALA A 245 -10.60 -13.54 14.51
C ALA A 245 -10.32 -15.05 14.60
N VAL A 246 -9.18 -15.43 15.20
CA VAL A 246 -8.79 -16.86 15.33
C VAL A 246 -9.62 -17.63 16.36
N GLU A 247 -10.20 -16.96 17.36
CA GLU A 247 -11.16 -17.57 18.28
C GLU A 247 -12.55 -17.77 17.64
N THR A 248 -12.85 -17.00 16.58
CA THR A 248 -14.14 -17.08 15.88
C THR A 248 -14.16 -18.19 14.82
N ARG A 249 -13.02 -18.41 14.13
CA ARG A 249 -12.89 -19.41 13.06
C ARG A 249 -11.52 -20.07 13.11
N ASP A 250 -11.47 -21.37 13.06
CA ASP A 250 -10.27 -22.21 13.05
C ASP A 250 -9.70 -22.42 11.63
N ASP A 251 -10.51 -22.19 10.60
CA ASP A 251 -10.15 -22.29 9.19
C ASP A 251 -9.66 -20.95 8.57
N ILE A 252 -9.49 -19.89 9.37
CA ILE A 252 -9.13 -18.57 8.88
C ILE A 252 -7.62 -18.42 8.61
N ILE A 253 -7.26 -17.83 7.46
CA ILE A 253 -5.92 -17.29 7.22
C ILE A 253 -5.95 -15.80 7.58
N MET A 254 -5.42 -15.47 8.76
CA MET A 254 -5.44 -14.14 9.32
C MET A 254 -4.08 -13.45 9.23
N ALA A 255 -4.05 -12.20 8.73
CA ALA A 255 -2.90 -11.33 8.74
C ALA A 255 -3.24 -9.92 9.24
N THR A 256 -2.26 -9.23 9.81
CA THR A 256 -2.38 -7.82 10.24
C THR A 256 -1.17 -7.01 9.79
N GLY A 257 -1.23 -5.69 9.87
CA GLY A 257 -0.07 -4.82 9.66
C GLY A 257 0.95 -4.84 10.80
N ARG A 258 0.67 -5.53 11.91
CA ARG A 258 1.45 -5.51 13.15
C ARG A 258 2.51 -6.62 13.19
N SER A 259 3.69 -6.28 13.73
CA SER A 259 4.81 -7.24 13.91
C SER A 259 4.68 -8.13 15.15
N ASP A 260 3.74 -7.83 16.05
CA ASP A 260 3.49 -8.62 17.27
C ASP A 260 2.45 -9.75 17.08
N HIS A 261 2.00 -9.96 15.84
CA HIS A 261 1.12 -11.06 15.44
C HIS A 261 1.73 -11.87 14.29
N PRO A 262 1.35 -13.14 14.14
CA PRO A 262 1.70 -13.95 12.97
C PRO A 262 1.22 -13.32 11.66
N ASN A 263 1.90 -13.63 10.54
CA ASN A 263 1.54 -13.18 9.20
C ASN A 263 1.47 -11.65 9.09
N GLN A 264 2.56 -10.97 9.41
CA GLN A 264 2.62 -9.53 9.21
C GLN A 264 2.53 -9.17 7.73
N VAL A 265 1.58 -8.30 7.36
CA VAL A 265 1.45 -7.68 6.04
C VAL A 265 1.66 -6.17 6.21
N ASN A 266 2.89 -5.74 6.03
CA ASN A 266 3.30 -4.35 6.20
C ASN A 266 4.32 -3.96 5.12
N ASN A 267 4.25 -2.73 4.64
CA ASN A 267 5.12 -2.20 3.58
C ASN A 267 6.63 -2.30 3.93
N VAL A 268 7.00 -2.34 5.20
CA VAL A 268 8.39 -2.54 5.64
C VAL A 268 9.04 -3.81 5.08
N LEU A 269 8.26 -4.81 4.76
CA LEU A 269 8.75 -6.05 4.14
C LEU A 269 9.10 -5.89 2.65
N GLY A 270 8.76 -4.76 2.04
CA GLY A 270 8.92 -4.53 0.60
C GLY A 270 9.81 -3.33 0.25
N PHE A 271 9.51 -2.15 0.77
CA PHE A 271 10.12 -0.90 0.29
C PHE A 271 11.65 -0.88 0.35
N PRO A 272 12.34 -1.42 1.41
CA PRO A 272 13.79 -1.32 1.45
C PRO A 272 14.44 -2.10 0.30
N TYR A 273 13.92 -3.27 0.03
CA TYR A 273 14.45 -4.17 -1.00
C TYR A 273 14.12 -3.71 -2.42
N LEU A 274 12.96 -3.10 -2.62
CA LEU A 274 12.57 -2.50 -3.91
C LEU A 274 13.53 -1.37 -4.29
N PHE A 275 13.81 -0.46 -3.34
CA PHE A 275 14.78 0.59 -3.57
C PHE A 275 16.21 0.07 -3.70
N ARG A 276 16.59 -0.95 -2.94
CA ARG A 276 17.91 -1.60 -3.09
C ARG A 276 18.07 -2.15 -4.48
N GLY A 277 17.10 -2.92 -4.97
CA GLY A 277 17.11 -3.45 -6.34
C GLY A 277 17.14 -2.35 -7.40
N ALA A 278 16.33 -1.30 -7.26
CA ALA A 278 16.32 -0.17 -8.18
C ALA A 278 17.69 0.55 -8.24
N LEU A 279 18.35 0.73 -7.10
CA LEU A 279 19.67 1.33 -7.05
C LEU A 279 20.76 0.45 -7.64
N ASP A 280 20.73 -0.85 -7.36
CA ASP A 280 21.76 -1.80 -7.86
C ASP A 280 21.82 -1.82 -9.40
N VAL A 281 20.65 -1.72 -10.03
CA VAL A 281 20.56 -1.67 -11.51
C VAL A 281 20.51 -0.25 -12.06
N ARG A 282 20.55 0.77 -11.22
CA ARG A 282 20.40 2.19 -11.59
C ARG A 282 19.12 2.43 -12.40
N ALA A 283 18.02 1.88 -11.92
CA ALA A 283 16.73 2.10 -12.54
C ALA A 283 16.36 3.59 -12.51
N THR A 284 15.75 4.06 -13.57
CA THR A 284 15.17 5.41 -13.62
C THR A 284 13.73 5.42 -13.10
N LYS A 285 13.07 4.25 -13.08
CA LYS A 285 11.67 4.12 -12.66
C LYS A 285 11.44 2.79 -11.93
N ILE A 286 10.56 2.83 -10.93
CA ILE A 286 9.89 1.66 -10.38
C ILE A 286 8.52 1.62 -11.06
N ASN A 287 8.31 0.63 -11.92
CA ASN A 287 7.08 0.49 -12.70
C ASN A 287 6.09 -0.42 -11.96
N GLU A 288 4.82 -0.11 -12.08
CA GLU A 288 3.76 -1.09 -11.86
C GLU A 288 3.90 -2.24 -12.88
N VAL A 289 3.37 -3.41 -12.53
CA VAL A 289 3.40 -4.57 -13.43
C VAL A 289 2.89 -4.16 -14.81
N ASN A 290 3.74 -4.28 -15.81
CA ASN A 290 3.36 -3.94 -17.18
C ASN A 290 2.10 -4.72 -17.58
N GLU A 291 1.15 -4.07 -18.25
CA GLU A 291 -0.11 -4.61 -18.79
C GLU A 291 0.07 -5.86 -19.70
N ASN A 292 1.31 -6.26 -19.99
CA ASN A 292 1.69 -7.37 -20.86
C ASN A 292 2.13 -8.63 -20.12
N GLY A 293 1.76 -8.82 -18.86
CA GLY A 293 1.98 -10.11 -18.17
C GLY A 293 3.45 -10.47 -17.92
N GLY A 294 4.33 -9.50 -17.86
CA GLY A 294 5.72 -9.70 -17.43
C GLY A 294 5.73 -10.14 -15.96
N GLU A 295 6.10 -11.38 -15.71
CA GLU A 295 6.20 -12.01 -14.39
C GLU A 295 6.87 -11.07 -13.39
N LEU A 296 6.16 -10.73 -12.33
CA LEU A 296 6.73 -10.21 -11.09
C LEU A 296 7.50 -11.35 -10.42
N ARG A 297 8.68 -11.70 -10.96
CA ARG A 297 9.61 -12.64 -10.34
C ARG A 297 10.34 -11.98 -9.18
N LEU A 298 9.61 -11.45 -8.22
CA LEU A 298 10.24 -10.85 -7.04
C LEU A 298 10.41 -11.84 -5.87
N TRP A 299 9.85 -13.04 -5.92
CA TRP A 299 9.91 -13.97 -4.78
C TRP A 299 9.84 -15.44 -5.22
N HIS A 300 10.91 -15.97 -5.83
CA HIS A 300 11.25 -17.37 -5.79
C HIS A 300 12.68 -17.50 -5.31
N SER A 301 12.84 -17.65 -4.02
CA SER A 301 14.00 -18.31 -3.40
C SER A 301 13.67 -18.77 -1.99
#